data_9f4655b9973fc5f18f54fa5ecb290a44
#
_entry.id   9f4655b9973fc5f18f54fa5ecb290a44
#
_cell.length_a   1.000
_cell.length_b   1.000
_cell.length_c   1.000
_cell.angle_alpha   90.00
_cell.angle_beta   90.00
_cell.angle_gamma   90.00
#
_symmetry.space_group_name_H-M   'P 1'
#
loop_
_entity.id
_entity.type
_entity.pdbx_description
1 polymer ?
#
loop_
_entity_poly.entity_id
_entity_poly.type
_entity_poly.pdbx_seq_one_letter_code
_entity_poly.pdbx_strand_id
1 'polypeptide(L)'
;MKCIKCGREHGDFHFRVLQVQTLHVRDFGKNSKIQALGDFEEYDVCSACAEEKYAAAQNVKAAARRTLLLWGAVMAAGLVLAAAFWNGDGVFRLTGLGALVGGALCMVSGFQTATAKKRQLDAMGYTEALAQCAWECMVDGAPKKNDVNDITYIPIDEKTLTRKNGDLMILYDLLPEIALQAHKWIHEQEDPQQ
;
A
#
# COMPACT_ATOMS: atom_id res chain seq x y z
N MET A 1 -8.62 -5.67 20.91
CA MET A 1 -8.50 -4.33 20.26
C MET A 1 -9.58 -4.17 19.20
N LYS A 2 -9.79 -2.99 18.65
CA LYS A 2 -10.80 -2.76 17.60
C LYS A 2 -10.18 -2.87 16.22
N CYS A 3 -10.93 -3.46 15.27
CA CYS A 3 -10.50 -3.51 13.87
C CYS A 3 -10.25 -2.11 13.34
N ILE A 4 -9.03 -1.82 12.85
CA ILE A 4 -8.63 -0.50 12.36
C ILE A 4 -9.45 -0.03 11.16
N LYS A 5 -9.98 -0.96 10.36
CA LYS A 5 -10.75 -0.61 9.15
C LYS A 5 -12.22 -0.30 9.43
N CYS A 6 -12.90 -1.10 10.28
CA CYS A 6 -14.36 -0.98 10.49
C CYS A 6 -14.76 -0.63 11.93
N GLY A 7 -13.82 -0.60 12.89
CA GLY A 7 -14.07 -0.25 14.29
C GLY A 7 -14.77 -1.33 15.11
N ARG A 8 -15.07 -2.53 14.57
CA ARG A 8 -15.70 -3.62 15.31
C ARG A 8 -14.77 -4.12 16.42
N GLU A 9 -15.35 -4.47 17.53
CA GLU A 9 -14.66 -5.19 18.62
C GLU A 9 -14.38 -6.61 18.13
N HIS A 10 -13.18 -7.10 18.32
CA HIS A 10 -12.58 -8.36 17.83
C HIS A 10 -11.89 -8.25 16.48
N GLY A 11 -10.56 -8.29 16.52
CA GLY A 11 -9.69 -8.49 15.38
C GLY A 11 -9.20 -9.94 15.37
N ASP A 12 -9.32 -10.60 14.23
CA ASP A 12 -8.86 -11.99 14.07
C ASP A 12 -7.40 -12.03 13.59
N PHE A 13 -6.93 -10.93 13.02
CA PHE A 13 -5.55 -10.73 12.59
C PHE A 13 -4.93 -9.63 13.42
N HIS A 14 -3.85 -9.97 14.11
CA HIS A 14 -3.09 -9.05 14.95
C HIS A 14 -1.75 -8.75 14.28
N PHE A 15 -1.43 -7.46 14.11
CA PHE A 15 -0.22 -7.00 13.47
C PHE A 15 0.58 -6.13 14.43
N ARG A 16 1.85 -6.52 14.63
CA ARG A 16 2.86 -5.69 15.28
C ARG A 16 3.72 -5.05 14.21
N VAL A 17 3.82 -3.76 14.22
CA VAL A 17 4.47 -2.98 13.16
C VAL A 17 5.39 -1.92 13.73
N LEU A 18 6.45 -1.65 12.99
CA LEU A 18 7.31 -0.50 13.20
C LEU A 18 6.94 0.58 12.19
N GLN A 19 6.68 1.78 12.69
CA GLN A 19 6.53 2.95 11.84
C GLN A 19 7.87 3.40 11.27
N VAL A 20 7.90 3.72 9.98
CA VAL A 20 9.00 4.43 9.34
C VAL A 20 8.46 5.75 8.83
N GLN A 21 8.97 6.83 9.39
CA GLN A 21 8.62 8.20 9.00
C GLN A 21 9.58 8.70 7.93
N THR A 22 9.04 9.21 6.84
CA THR A 22 9.84 9.76 5.73
C THR A 22 9.62 11.26 5.63
N LEU A 23 10.66 12.03 5.91
CA LEU A 23 10.70 13.48 5.72
C LEU A 23 11.23 13.80 4.32
N HIS A 24 10.46 14.54 3.55
CA HIS A 24 10.90 15.08 2.26
C HIS A 24 11.57 16.44 2.46
N VAL A 25 12.87 16.48 2.33
CA VAL A 25 13.65 17.72 2.45
C VAL A 25 13.97 18.25 1.05
N ARG A 26 13.61 19.50 0.80
CA ARG A 26 13.95 20.21 -0.42
C ARG A 26 15.05 21.21 -0.12
N ASP A 27 16.28 20.86 -0.49
CA ASP A 27 17.43 21.72 -0.28
C ASP A 27 18.12 22.04 -1.63
N PHE A 28 18.31 23.34 -1.94
CA PHE A 28 18.97 23.86 -3.15
C PHE A 28 18.59 23.14 -4.45
N GLY A 29 17.31 22.82 -4.64
CA GLY A 29 16.79 22.15 -5.85
C GLY A 29 16.99 20.64 -5.90
N LYS A 30 17.60 20.05 -4.89
CA LYS A 30 17.69 18.60 -4.70
C LYS A 30 16.60 18.14 -3.72
N ASN A 31 15.84 17.12 -4.13
CA ASN A 31 14.90 16.46 -3.23
C ASN A 31 15.65 15.31 -2.54
N SER A 32 15.81 15.40 -1.24
CA SER A 32 16.33 14.33 -0.40
C SER A 32 15.22 13.75 0.46
N LYS A 33 15.31 12.46 0.78
CA LYS A 33 14.40 11.76 1.70
C LYS A 33 15.21 11.36 2.92
N ILE A 34 14.77 11.77 4.09
CA ILE A 34 15.33 11.34 5.36
C ILE A 34 14.31 10.37 5.96
N GLN A 35 14.75 9.16 6.27
CA GLN A 35 13.94 8.18 6.96
C GLN A 35 14.35 8.12 8.42
N ALA A 36 13.37 8.18 9.30
CA ALA A 36 13.51 8.00 10.73
C ALA A 36 12.57 6.90 11.19
N LEU A 37 12.98 6.18 12.22
CA LEU A 37 12.11 5.23 12.88
C LEU A 37 11.12 5.97 13.75
N GLY A 38 9.89 5.56 13.68
CA GLY A 38 8.84 5.95 14.58
C GLY A 38 8.60 4.90 15.67
N ASP A 39 7.38 4.90 16.20
CA ASP A 39 6.99 4.03 17.29
C ASP A 39 6.60 2.62 16.82
N PHE A 40 6.63 1.70 17.79
CA PHE A 40 6.01 0.38 17.63
C PHE A 40 4.51 0.50 17.85
N GLU A 41 3.73 -0.08 16.96
CA GLU A 41 2.27 -0.05 17.06
C GLU A 41 1.67 -1.42 16.84
N GLU A 42 0.48 -1.62 17.42
CA GLU A 42 -0.30 -2.84 17.27
C GLU A 42 -1.64 -2.50 16.64
N TYR A 43 -2.00 -3.27 15.61
CA TYR A 43 -3.26 -3.10 14.89
C TYR A 43 -3.97 -4.42 14.71
N ASP A 44 -5.29 -4.38 14.86
CA ASP A 44 -6.15 -5.53 14.61
C ASP A 44 -6.98 -5.32 13.33
N VAL A 45 -7.20 -6.41 12.60
CA VAL A 45 -8.11 -6.47 11.47
C VAL A 45 -9.03 -7.68 11.62
N CYS A 46 -10.34 -7.49 11.44
CA CYS A 46 -11.28 -8.60 11.48
C CYS A 46 -11.32 -9.40 10.17
N SER A 47 -11.63 -10.69 10.27
CA SER A 47 -11.76 -11.60 9.12
C SER A 47 -12.71 -11.08 8.04
N ALA A 48 -13.83 -10.48 8.43
CA ALA A 48 -14.81 -9.93 7.50
C ALA A 48 -14.21 -8.83 6.60
N CYS A 49 -13.33 -7.95 7.14
CA CYS A 49 -12.65 -6.94 6.33
C CYS A 49 -11.59 -7.55 5.39
N ALA A 50 -10.89 -8.59 5.85
CA ALA A 50 -9.92 -9.32 5.04
C ALA A 50 -10.61 -10.08 3.90
N GLU A 51 -11.71 -10.76 4.18
CA GLU A 51 -12.55 -11.47 3.19
C GLU A 51 -13.15 -10.53 2.14
N GLU A 52 -13.67 -9.36 2.57
CA GLU A 52 -14.15 -8.33 1.64
C GLU A 52 -13.05 -7.88 0.69
N LYS A 53 -11.84 -7.65 1.21
CA LYS A 53 -10.67 -7.26 0.41
C LYS A 53 -10.25 -8.38 -0.54
N TYR A 54 -10.25 -9.63 -0.06
CA TYR A 54 -9.96 -10.81 -0.87
C TYR A 54 -10.98 -10.98 -2.00
N ALA A 55 -12.27 -10.92 -1.70
CA ALA A 55 -13.34 -11.01 -2.70
C ALA A 55 -13.25 -9.88 -3.75
N ALA A 56 -12.91 -8.66 -3.31
CA ALA A 56 -12.69 -7.54 -4.22
C ALA A 56 -11.49 -7.78 -5.15
N ALA A 57 -10.40 -8.36 -4.66
CA ALA A 57 -9.21 -8.69 -5.45
C ALA A 57 -9.48 -9.85 -6.43
N GLN A 58 -10.34 -10.80 -6.07
CA GLN A 58 -10.78 -11.88 -6.96
C GLN A 58 -11.69 -11.39 -8.09
N ASN A 59 -12.39 -10.28 -7.90
CA ASN A 59 -13.33 -9.74 -8.89
C ASN A 59 -12.64 -8.81 -9.89
N VAL A 60 -11.76 -9.37 -10.72
CA VAL A 60 -11.04 -8.64 -11.79
C VAL A 60 -11.98 -7.90 -12.73
N LYS A 61 -13.20 -8.46 -12.99
CA LYS A 61 -14.20 -7.82 -13.87
C LYS A 61 -14.70 -6.49 -13.29
N ALA A 62 -14.93 -6.42 -11.98
CA ALA A 62 -15.35 -5.17 -11.33
C ALA A 62 -14.22 -4.14 -11.32
N ALA A 63 -12.98 -4.57 -11.05
CA ALA A 63 -11.80 -3.72 -11.13
C ALA A 63 -11.59 -3.17 -12.54
N ALA A 64 -11.66 -4.04 -13.56
CA ALA A 64 -11.56 -3.66 -14.97
C ALA A 64 -12.65 -2.65 -15.38
N ARG A 65 -13.90 -2.86 -14.95
CA ARG A 65 -15.01 -1.94 -15.23
C ARG A 65 -14.78 -0.56 -14.60
N ARG A 66 -14.29 -0.49 -13.35
CA ARG A 66 -13.95 0.78 -12.70
C ARG A 66 -12.83 1.52 -13.46
N THR A 67 -11.77 0.80 -13.81
CA THR A 67 -10.63 1.34 -14.57
C THR A 67 -11.10 1.86 -15.93
N LEU A 68 -11.93 1.10 -16.64
CA LEU A 68 -12.49 1.48 -17.94
C LEU A 68 -13.38 2.73 -17.84
N LEU A 69 -14.24 2.82 -16.84
CA LEU A 69 -15.10 3.98 -16.66
C LEU A 69 -14.29 5.25 -16.34
N LEU A 70 -13.32 5.15 -15.43
CA LEU A 70 -12.50 6.30 -15.02
C LEU A 70 -11.64 6.80 -16.18
N TRP A 71 -10.81 5.92 -16.74
CA TRP A 71 -9.85 6.30 -17.79
C TRP A 71 -10.51 6.46 -19.15
N GLY A 72 -11.61 5.76 -19.40
CA GLY A 72 -12.45 5.99 -20.57
C GLY A 72 -13.07 7.39 -20.60
N ALA A 73 -13.51 7.90 -19.44
CA ALA A 73 -13.99 9.29 -19.35
C ALA A 73 -12.86 10.31 -19.61
N VAL A 74 -11.64 10.05 -19.08
CA VAL A 74 -10.46 10.89 -19.34
C VAL A 74 -10.11 10.89 -20.83
N MET A 75 -10.13 9.70 -21.46
CA MET A 75 -9.86 9.58 -22.90
C MET A 75 -10.94 10.29 -23.74
N ALA A 76 -12.21 10.16 -23.39
CA ALA A 76 -13.30 10.84 -24.08
C ALA A 76 -13.16 12.38 -23.98
N ALA A 77 -12.85 12.90 -22.79
CA ALA A 77 -12.55 14.31 -22.59
C ALA A 77 -11.34 14.77 -23.42
N GLY A 78 -10.27 13.96 -23.44
CA GLY A 78 -9.08 14.22 -24.25
C GLY A 78 -9.39 14.26 -25.75
N LEU A 79 -10.24 13.36 -26.24
CA LEU A 79 -10.69 13.33 -27.64
C LEU A 79 -11.46 14.60 -28.01
N VAL A 80 -12.40 15.01 -27.16
CA VAL A 80 -13.18 16.24 -27.36
C VAL A 80 -12.27 17.47 -27.43
N LEU A 81 -11.30 17.58 -26.48
CA LEU A 81 -10.33 18.67 -26.48
C LEU A 81 -9.47 18.67 -27.75
N ALA A 82 -8.93 17.52 -28.13
CA ALA A 82 -8.11 17.40 -29.33
C ALA A 82 -8.89 17.77 -30.60
N ALA A 83 -10.14 17.33 -30.69
CA ALA A 83 -10.99 17.63 -31.85
C ALA A 83 -11.42 19.11 -31.90
N ALA A 84 -11.84 19.68 -30.76
CA ALA A 84 -12.30 21.08 -30.68
C ALA A 84 -11.17 22.09 -31.03
N PHE A 85 -9.94 21.77 -30.66
CA PHE A 85 -8.79 22.66 -30.87
C PHE A 85 -7.82 22.16 -31.95
N TRP A 86 -8.31 21.33 -32.89
CA TRP A 86 -7.46 20.76 -33.95
C TRP A 86 -6.78 21.82 -34.81
N ASN A 87 -7.51 22.86 -35.20
CA ASN A 87 -7.04 23.98 -36.00
C ASN A 87 -6.71 25.24 -35.16
N GLY A 88 -6.74 25.13 -33.83
CA GLY A 88 -6.56 26.24 -32.90
C GLY A 88 -5.27 26.16 -32.11
N ASP A 89 -5.37 26.46 -30.81
CA ASP A 89 -4.23 26.52 -29.90
C ASP A 89 -3.58 25.14 -29.74
N GLY A 90 -2.30 25.05 -30.09
CA GLY A 90 -1.51 23.82 -30.04
C GLY A 90 -1.39 23.20 -28.64
N VAL A 91 -1.47 24.00 -27.57
CA VAL A 91 -1.39 23.53 -26.19
C VAL A 91 -2.58 22.64 -25.86
N PHE A 92 -3.81 23.06 -26.15
CA PHE A 92 -5.01 22.27 -25.88
C PHE A 92 -5.06 20.99 -26.72
N ARG A 93 -4.61 21.04 -27.97
CA ARG A 93 -4.50 19.85 -28.81
C ARG A 93 -3.52 18.83 -28.23
N LEU A 94 -2.31 19.26 -27.81
CA LEU A 94 -1.32 18.39 -27.20
C LEU A 94 -1.80 17.82 -25.85
N THR A 95 -2.49 18.62 -25.04
CA THR A 95 -3.09 18.15 -23.77
C THR A 95 -4.14 17.07 -24.04
N GLY A 96 -5.01 17.26 -25.04
CA GLY A 96 -6.01 16.26 -25.43
C GLY A 96 -5.39 14.96 -25.92
N LEU A 97 -4.35 15.02 -26.76
CA LEU A 97 -3.61 13.84 -27.21
C LEU A 97 -2.86 13.16 -26.05
N GLY A 98 -2.26 13.95 -25.15
CA GLY A 98 -1.62 13.43 -23.93
C GLY A 98 -2.61 12.69 -23.03
N ALA A 99 -3.84 13.19 -22.85
CA ALA A 99 -4.89 12.53 -22.09
C ALA A 99 -5.34 11.21 -22.74
N LEU A 100 -5.40 11.13 -24.07
CA LEU A 100 -5.71 9.90 -24.79
C LEU A 100 -4.63 8.82 -24.56
N VAL A 101 -3.38 9.15 -24.80
CA VAL A 101 -2.26 8.19 -24.64
C VAL A 101 -2.08 7.82 -23.17
N GLY A 102 -2.05 8.80 -22.28
CA GLY A 102 -1.93 8.57 -20.84
C GLY A 102 -3.09 7.74 -20.27
N GLY A 103 -4.32 8.05 -20.67
CA GLY A 103 -5.50 7.28 -20.28
C GLY A 103 -5.45 5.83 -20.75
N ALA A 104 -5.00 5.58 -21.99
CA ALA A 104 -4.83 4.22 -22.52
C ALA A 104 -3.76 3.44 -21.73
N LEU A 105 -2.61 4.03 -21.45
CA LEU A 105 -1.53 3.41 -20.66
C LEU A 105 -2.01 3.09 -19.23
N CYS A 106 -2.70 4.02 -18.58
CA CYS A 106 -3.24 3.81 -17.24
C CYS A 106 -4.32 2.72 -17.21
N MET A 107 -5.13 2.60 -18.27
CA MET A 107 -6.13 1.53 -18.41
C MET A 107 -5.46 0.15 -18.50
N VAL A 108 -4.43 0.02 -19.35
CA VAL A 108 -3.69 -1.24 -19.51
C VAL A 108 -2.96 -1.60 -18.21
N SER A 109 -2.28 -0.64 -17.58
CA SER A 109 -1.59 -0.84 -16.30
C SER A 109 -2.55 -1.28 -15.19
N GLY A 110 -3.71 -0.62 -15.06
CA GLY A 110 -4.72 -0.98 -14.07
C GLY A 110 -5.26 -2.41 -14.24
N PHE A 111 -5.47 -2.84 -15.49
CA PHE A 111 -5.90 -4.19 -15.79
C PHE A 111 -4.79 -5.23 -15.49
N GLN A 112 -3.56 -4.93 -15.87
CA GLN A 112 -2.41 -5.80 -15.56
C GLN A 112 -2.21 -5.95 -14.06
N THR A 113 -2.30 -4.86 -13.29
CA THR A 113 -2.15 -4.88 -11.83
C THR A 113 -3.25 -5.74 -11.17
N ALA A 114 -4.51 -5.58 -11.59
CA ALA A 114 -5.61 -6.37 -11.06
C ALA A 114 -5.46 -7.87 -11.35
N THR A 115 -5.03 -8.22 -12.57
CA THR A 115 -4.79 -9.62 -12.96
C THR A 115 -3.57 -10.23 -12.28
N ALA A 116 -2.50 -9.46 -12.12
CA ALA A 116 -1.30 -9.90 -11.41
C ALA A 116 -1.60 -10.16 -9.94
N LYS A 117 -2.34 -9.25 -9.28
CA LYS A 117 -2.76 -9.42 -7.88
C LYS A 117 -3.62 -10.68 -7.69
N LYS A 118 -4.61 -10.88 -8.58
CA LYS A 118 -5.41 -12.11 -8.53
C LYS A 118 -4.54 -13.36 -8.64
N ARG A 119 -3.63 -13.41 -9.63
CA ARG A 119 -2.71 -14.55 -9.82
C ARG A 119 -1.83 -14.78 -8.60
N GLN A 120 -1.35 -13.71 -7.97
CA GLN A 120 -0.54 -13.80 -6.74
C GLN A 120 -1.35 -14.45 -5.61
N LEU A 121 -2.59 -13.99 -5.38
CA LEU A 121 -3.46 -14.55 -4.34
C LEU A 121 -3.89 -15.99 -4.65
N ASP A 122 -4.12 -16.34 -5.92
CA ASP A 122 -4.46 -17.70 -6.34
C ASP A 122 -3.29 -18.68 -6.20
N ALA A 123 -2.04 -18.18 -6.22
CA ALA A 123 -0.84 -18.98 -6.02
C ALA A 123 -0.52 -19.27 -4.54
N MET A 124 -1.16 -18.55 -3.62
CA MET A 124 -1.04 -18.73 -2.17
C MET A 124 -2.16 -19.64 -1.66
N GLY A 125 -1.93 -20.28 -0.49
CA GLY A 125 -3.02 -20.93 0.24
C GLY A 125 -4.06 -19.91 0.71
N TYR A 126 -5.32 -20.33 0.87
CA TYR A 126 -6.42 -19.42 1.25
C TYR A 126 -6.13 -18.62 2.52
N THR A 127 -5.57 -19.27 3.55
CA THR A 127 -5.21 -18.63 4.82
C THR A 127 -4.12 -17.58 4.66
N GLU A 128 -3.12 -17.86 3.82
CA GLU A 128 -2.03 -16.94 3.53
C GLU A 128 -2.53 -15.74 2.69
N ALA A 129 -3.36 -15.99 1.69
CA ALA A 129 -3.99 -14.95 0.90
C ALA A 129 -4.89 -14.02 1.74
N LEU A 130 -5.60 -14.61 2.73
CA LEU A 130 -6.43 -13.84 3.65
C LEU A 130 -5.58 -12.98 4.60
N ALA A 131 -4.47 -13.52 5.13
CA ALA A 131 -3.51 -12.77 5.95
C ALA A 131 -2.88 -11.62 5.16
N GLN A 132 -2.53 -11.84 3.90
CA GLN A 132 -2.05 -10.79 2.99
C GLN A 132 -3.11 -9.68 2.80
N CYS A 133 -4.37 -10.05 2.61
CA CYS A 133 -5.47 -9.08 2.48
C CYS A 133 -5.74 -8.34 3.80
N ALA A 134 -5.61 -9.00 4.94
CA ALA A 134 -5.69 -8.38 6.26
C ALA A 134 -4.57 -7.35 6.47
N TRP A 135 -3.32 -7.69 6.10
CA TRP A 135 -2.19 -6.75 6.11
C TRP A 135 -2.49 -5.50 5.28
N GLU A 136 -2.98 -5.67 4.06
CA GLU A 136 -3.35 -4.53 3.22
C GLU A 136 -4.50 -3.70 3.82
N CYS A 137 -5.47 -4.34 4.49
CA CYS A 137 -6.53 -3.62 5.20
C CYS A 137 -5.96 -2.79 6.36
N MET A 138 -4.97 -3.32 7.09
CA MET A 138 -4.27 -2.60 8.14
C MET A 138 -3.54 -1.38 7.56
N VAL A 139 -2.72 -1.56 6.52
CA VAL A 139 -1.99 -0.46 5.86
C VAL A 139 -2.93 0.61 5.29
N ASP A 140 -4.10 0.20 4.76
CA ASP A 140 -5.09 1.15 4.24
C ASP A 140 -5.81 1.93 5.34
N GLY A 141 -6.02 1.32 6.52
CA GLY A 141 -6.69 1.92 7.68
C GLY A 141 -5.76 2.72 8.59
N ALA A 142 -4.47 2.39 8.60
CA ALA A 142 -3.48 3.07 9.44
C ALA A 142 -3.16 4.49 8.94
N PRO A 143 -2.76 5.41 9.82
CA PRO A 143 -2.36 6.76 9.47
C PRO A 143 -1.20 6.75 8.46
N LYS A 144 -1.37 7.40 7.32
CA LYS A 144 -0.34 7.47 6.25
C LYS A 144 0.53 8.71 6.33
N LYS A 145 0.12 9.68 7.13
CA LYS A 145 0.81 10.95 7.34
C LYS A 145 0.61 11.43 8.76
N ASN A 146 1.63 12.07 9.28
CA ASN A 146 1.48 13.06 10.33
C ASN A 146 1.63 14.47 9.71
N ASP A 147 1.70 15.54 10.53
CA ASP A 147 1.73 16.92 10.05
C ASP A 147 2.89 17.21 9.09
N VAL A 148 3.99 16.45 9.14
CA VAL A 148 5.23 16.73 8.42
C VAL A 148 5.71 15.56 7.57
N ASN A 149 5.49 14.31 8.00
CA ASN A 149 6.12 13.12 7.44
C ASN A 149 5.10 12.16 6.81
N ASP A 150 5.52 11.48 5.74
CA ASP A 150 4.83 10.29 5.26
C ASP A 150 5.17 9.11 6.18
N ILE A 151 4.16 8.31 6.53
CA ILE A 151 4.31 7.14 7.40
C ILE A 151 4.15 5.87 6.57
N THR A 152 5.11 4.96 6.72
CA THR A 152 5.04 3.58 6.20
C THR A 152 5.19 2.60 7.34
N TYR A 153 4.69 1.38 7.16
CA TYR A 153 4.66 0.35 8.19
C TYR A 153 5.47 -0.87 7.74
N ILE A 154 6.29 -1.38 8.63
CA ILE A 154 7.09 -2.59 8.42
C ILE A 154 6.61 -3.65 9.42
N PRO A 155 6.26 -4.87 8.97
CA PRO A 155 5.87 -5.93 9.89
C PRO A 155 7.07 -6.37 10.73
N ILE A 156 6.82 -6.60 12.02
CA ILE A 156 7.84 -7.14 12.92
C ILE A 156 7.64 -8.64 12.99
N ASP A 157 8.40 -9.35 12.19
CA ASP A 157 8.48 -10.81 12.18
C ASP A 157 9.94 -11.27 12.12
N GLU A 158 10.19 -12.54 12.47
CA GLU A 158 11.52 -13.11 12.46
C GLU A 158 12.17 -13.05 11.06
N LYS A 159 11.39 -13.24 10.01
CA LYS A 159 11.82 -13.19 8.61
C LYS A 159 12.33 -11.80 8.22
N THR A 160 11.66 -10.75 8.69
CA THR A 160 11.99 -9.35 8.40
C THR A 160 13.25 -8.95 9.17
N LEU A 161 13.38 -9.40 10.43
CA LEU A 161 14.53 -9.10 11.27
C LEU A 161 15.80 -9.89 10.87
N THR A 162 15.66 -11.09 10.29
CA THR A 162 16.79 -11.91 9.85
C THR A 162 17.23 -11.66 8.41
N ARG A 163 16.51 -10.82 7.66
CA ARG A 163 16.78 -10.55 6.24
C ARG A 163 18.10 -9.78 6.06
N LYS A 164 19.14 -10.46 5.58
CA LYS A 164 20.52 -9.95 5.44
C LYS A 164 20.70 -8.69 4.58
N ASN A 165 19.72 -8.28 3.77
CA ASN A 165 19.76 -7.11 2.89
C ASN A 165 18.55 -6.20 3.08
N GLY A 166 17.86 -6.24 4.21
CA GLY A 166 16.74 -5.38 4.49
C GLY A 166 17.17 -4.16 5.33
N ASP A 167 16.51 -3.03 5.10
CA ASP A 167 16.73 -1.79 5.85
C ASP A 167 16.64 -1.98 7.37
N LEU A 168 15.91 -2.99 7.84
CA LEU A 168 15.80 -3.35 9.26
C LEU A 168 17.09 -3.92 9.88
N MET A 169 17.96 -4.59 9.12
CA MET A 169 19.27 -5.00 9.65
C MET A 169 20.22 -3.82 9.82
N ILE A 170 20.14 -2.82 8.94
CA ILE A 170 20.85 -1.56 9.13
C ILE A 170 20.33 -0.84 10.39
N LEU A 171 19.03 -0.96 10.67
CA LEU A 171 18.39 -0.46 11.88
C LEU A 171 18.82 -1.23 13.14
N TYR A 172 19.00 -2.52 13.02
CA TYR A 172 19.52 -3.39 14.08
C TYR A 172 20.93 -2.97 14.51
N ASP A 173 21.81 -2.71 13.53
CA ASP A 173 23.19 -2.27 13.77
C ASP A 173 23.27 -0.84 14.31
N LEU A 174 22.33 0.04 13.88
CA LEU A 174 22.33 1.45 14.27
C LEU A 174 21.57 1.75 15.57
N LEU A 175 20.59 0.93 15.95
CA LEU A 175 19.70 1.16 17.09
C LEU A 175 19.44 -0.13 17.86
N PRO A 176 20.41 -0.57 18.68
CA PRO A 176 20.32 -1.84 19.41
C PRO A 176 19.13 -1.95 20.36
N GLU A 177 18.62 -0.83 20.88
CA GLU A 177 17.46 -0.82 21.77
C GLU A 177 16.16 -1.21 21.02
N ILE A 178 15.98 -0.72 19.80
CA ILE A 178 14.83 -1.06 18.96
C ILE A 178 14.91 -2.52 18.53
N ALA A 179 16.09 -2.98 18.20
CA ALA A 179 16.36 -4.36 17.88
C ALA A 179 16.03 -5.29 19.05
N LEU A 180 16.44 -4.92 20.25
CA LEU A 180 16.16 -5.68 21.46
C LEU A 180 14.65 -5.74 21.74
N GLN A 181 13.93 -4.64 21.56
CA GLN A 181 12.49 -4.58 21.75
C GLN A 181 11.74 -5.40 20.69
N ALA A 182 12.14 -5.32 19.43
CA ALA A 182 11.59 -6.13 18.35
C ALA A 182 11.83 -7.63 18.60
N HIS A 183 13.04 -8.00 19.02
CA HIS A 183 13.40 -9.37 19.39
C HIS A 183 12.54 -9.87 20.57
N LYS A 184 12.36 -9.05 21.60
CA LYS A 184 11.50 -9.37 22.73
C LYS A 184 10.06 -9.61 22.29
N TRP A 185 9.51 -8.78 21.43
CA TRP A 185 8.15 -8.92 20.90
C TRP A 185 7.96 -10.20 20.07
N ILE A 186 8.97 -10.63 19.34
CA ILE A 186 8.90 -11.88 18.56
C ILE A 186 8.85 -13.08 19.50
N HIS A 187 9.73 -13.12 20.50
CA HIS A 187 9.80 -14.26 21.43
C HIS A 187 8.65 -14.32 22.44
N GLU A 188 8.06 -13.18 22.80
CA GLU A 188 6.84 -13.18 23.64
C GLU A 188 5.61 -13.81 22.93
N GLN A 189 5.64 -13.93 21.58
CA GLN A 189 4.60 -14.66 20.85
C GLN A 189 4.80 -16.17 20.84
N GLU A 190 6.03 -16.63 21.02
CA GLU A 190 6.36 -18.08 21.04
C GLU A 190 6.04 -18.74 22.38
N ASP A 191 5.86 -17.97 23.45
CA ASP A 191 5.60 -18.48 24.80
C ASP A 191 4.31 -17.87 25.43
N PRO A 192 3.11 -18.30 24.96
CA PRO A 192 1.84 -17.80 25.50
C PRO A 192 1.48 -18.39 26.88
N GLN A 193 2.40 -19.08 27.58
CA GLN A 193 2.18 -19.76 28.85
C GLN A 193 3.16 -19.32 29.96
N GLN A 194 3.34 -18.03 30.17
CA GLN A 194 3.87 -17.55 31.44
C GLN A 194 2.92 -16.55 32.09
#